data_befd14ecfd599f5cfb71bf6332cfd936
#
_entry.id   befd14ecfd599f5cfb71bf6332cfd936
#
_cell.length_a   1.000
_cell.length_b   1.000
_cell.length_c   1.000
_cell.angle_alpha   90.00
_cell.angle_beta   90.00
_cell.angle_gamma   90.00
#
_symmetry.space_group_name_H-M   'P 1'
#
loop_
_entity.id
_entity.type
_entity.pdbx_description
1 polymer ?
#
loop_
_entity_poly.entity_id
_entity_poly.type
_entity_poly.pdbx_seq_one_letter_code
_entity_poly.pdbx_strand_id
1 'polypeptide(L)'
;AAAPEWRDLRPHRRARVLYRIGDLIEEHADDLAALQTADTGKTLAETRALALSAAGTFRYTAAALETAEEAITPSRGPYLTMSTYEAIGVVGAINPWNSPIASDAQKVAPALGGGNAVLLKPAEWTPLVSLAFGRLVHRVLAEEGLPTALLAVLPGKGRVVGDAIVRHPLVGRIGFTGGTATGRAIARAAADKLVPASLELGGKSPTIVREDADLEQALAGVMYGIFSSSGQSCIAGSRLFVHRSLYDSFVGELVERVRELRVGPGTDPGTQVAPLVHHAHRDAVA
;
A
#
# COMPACT_ATOMS: atom_id res chain seq x y z
N ALA A 1 -14.89 20.25 -5.27
CA ALA A 1 -15.83 20.48 -6.38
C ALA A 1 -15.96 19.26 -7.31
N ALA A 2 -14.93 18.42 -7.45
CA ALA A 2 -14.97 17.24 -8.33
C ALA A 2 -15.74 16.02 -7.75
N ALA A 3 -16.00 16.00 -6.47
CA ALA A 3 -16.58 14.85 -5.80
C ALA A 3 -18.09 14.58 -6.07
N PRO A 4 -18.97 15.57 -6.23
CA PRO A 4 -20.40 15.29 -6.43
C PRO A 4 -20.69 14.45 -7.67
N GLU A 5 -20.10 14.78 -8.82
CA GLU A 5 -20.29 14.03 -10.07
C GLU A 5 -19.88 12.57 -9.94
N TRP A 6 -18.81 12.28 -9.22
CA TRP A 6 -18.31 10.95 -8.95
C TRP A 6 -19.14 10.22 -7.89
N ARG A 7 -19.43 10.89 -6.77
CA ARG A 7 -20.23 10.36 -5.66
C ARG A 7 -21.58 9.86 -6.12
N ASP A 8 -22.25 10.65 -6.98
CA ASP A 8 -23.63 10.41 -7.42
C ASP A 8 -23.72 9.36 -8.55
N LEU A 9 -22.56 8.88 -9.08
CA LEU A 9 -22.53 7.74 -9.98
C LEU A 9 -22.96 6.46 -9.25
N ARG A 10 -23.75 5.64 -9.97
CA ARG A 10 -24.12 4.32 -9.46
C ARG A 10 -22.90 3.44 -9.21
N PRO A 11 -22.89 2.55 -8.19
CA PRO A 11 -21.73 1.72 -7.83
C PRO A 11 -21.12 0.96 -9.00
N HIS A 12 -21.92 0.29 -9.83
CA HIS A 12 -21.43 -0.44 -11.00
C HIS A 12 -20.77 0.43 -12.06
N ARG A 13 -21.13 1.72 -12.15
CA ARG A 13 -20.45 2.65 -13.06
C ARG A 13 -19.06 3.03 -12.52
N ARG A 14 -18.94 3.23 -11.20
CA ARG A 14 -17.63 3.42 -10.56
C ARG A 14 -16.77 2.17 -10.66
N ALA A 15 -17.36 0.97 -10.47
CA ALA A 15 -16.65 -0.30 -10.62
C ALA A 15 -16.02 -0.45 -12.01
N ARG A 16 -16.75 -0.11 -13.09
CA ARG A 16 -16.21 -0.10 -14.45
C ARG A 16 -14.96 0.76 -14.61
N VAL A 17 -14.97 1.96 -14.04
CA VAL A 17 -13.80 2.84 -14.08
C VAL A 17 -12.62 2.23 -13.32
N LEU A 18 -12.87 1.60 -12.17
CA LEU A 18 -11.82 0.93 -11.39
C LEU A 18 -11.25 -0.28 -12.14
N TYR A 19 -12.07 -1.09 -12.82
CA TYR A 19 -11.57 -2.18 -13.68
C TYR A 19 -10.64 -1.63 -14.77
N ARG A 20 -11.03 -0.58 -15.48
CA ARG A 20 -10.21 0.05 -16.50
C ARG A 20 -8.89 0.58 -15.96
N ILE A 21 -8.90 1.16 -14.75
CA ILE A 21 -7.65 1.59 -14.09
C ILE A 21 -6.77 0.37 -13.82
N GLY A 22 -7.33 -0.72 -13.29
CA GLY A 22 -6.60 -1.98 -13.06
C GLY A 22 -5.99 -2.55 -14.34
N ASP A 23 -6.74 -2.57 -15.44
CA ASP A 23 -6.27 -3.06 -16.73
C ASP A 23 -5.11 -2.20 -17.28
N LEU A 24 -5.23 -0.88 -17.19
CA LEU A 24 -4.19 0.04 -17.65
C LEU A 24 -2.91 -0.05 -16.78
N ILE A 25 -3.04 -0.29 -15.47
CA ILE A 25 -1.87 -0.53 -14.61
C ILE A 25 -1.16 -1.83 -15.02
N GLU A 26 -1.89 -2.90 -15.32
CA GLU A 26 -1.32 -4.16 -15.75
C GLU A 26 -0.64 -4.05 -17.13
N GLU A 27 -1.26 -3.35 -18.07
CA GLU A 27 -0.69 -3.04 -19.39
C GLU A 27 0.68 -2.33 -19.29
N HIS A 28 0.83 -1.44 -18.30
CA HIS A 28 2.06 -0.69 -18.05
C HIS A 28 2.92 -1.27 -16.90
N ALA A 29 2.71 -2.54 -16.52
CA ALA A 29 3.37 -3.11 -15.33
C ALA A 29 4.90 -3.09 -15.42
N ASP A 30 5.47 -3.31 -16.59
CA ASP A 30 6.93 -3.34 -16.79
C ASP A 30 7.54 -1.94 -16.70
N ASP A 31 6.90 -0.92 -17.26
CA ASP A 31 7.32 0.48 -17.15
C ASP A 31 7.25 0.97 -15.70
N LEU A 32 6.16 0.64 -15.01
CA LEU A 32 5.97 0.96 -13.59
C LEU A 32 6.98 0.24 -12.71
N ALA A 33 7.32 -1.01 -13.04
CA ALA A 33 8.35 -1.78 -12.34
C ALA A 33 9.71 -1.12 -12.49
N ALA A 34 10.10 -0.74 -13.70
CA ALA A 34 11.36 -0.07 -13.98
C ALA A 34 11.48 1.26 -13.19
N LEU A 35 10.43 2.09 -13.19
CA LEU A 35 10.39 3.32 -12.40
C LEU A 35 10.52 3.04 -10.91
N GLN A 36 9.80 2.05 -10.39
CA GLN A 36 9.84 1.72 -8.97
C GLN A 36 11.17 1.12 -8.56
N THR A 37 11.83 0.33 -9.42
CA THR A 37 13.19 -0.16 -9.19
C THR A 37 14.17 1.00 -9.11
N ALA A 38 14.07 1.99 -9.99
CA ALA A 38 14.89 3.20 -9.95
C ALA A 38 14.68 4.01 -8.65
N ASP A 39 13.44 4.13 -8.18
CA ASP A 39 13.10 4.87 -6.97
C ASP A 39 13.52 4.14 -5.67
N THR A 40 13.36 2.80 -5.63
CA THR A 40 13.46 2.05 -4.37
C THR A 40 14.71 1.20 -4.25
N GLY A 41 15.38 0.93 -5.37
CA GLY A 41 16.49 -0.03 -5.47
C GLY A 41 16.06 -1.50 -5.56
N LYS A 42 14.79 -1.85 -5.34
CA LYS A 42 14.26 -3.22 -5.37
C LYS A 42 14.51 -3.92 -6.71
N THR A 43 14.48 -5.25 -6.69
CA THR A 43 14.60 -6.03 -7.92
C THR A 43 13.41 -5.79 -8.87
N LEU A 44 13.66 -5.89 -10.18
CA LEU A 44 12.60 -5.77 -11.20
C LEU A 44 11.48 -6.80 -10.99
N ALA A 45 11.82 -8.01 -10.54
CA ALA A 45 10.84 -9.04 -10.24
C ALA A 45 9.89 -8.63 -9.10
N GLU A 46 10.44 -8.08 -8.01
CA GLU A 46 9.64 -7.58 -6.88
C GLU A 46 8.76 -6.39 -7.28
N THR A 47 9.31 -5.43 -8.02
CA THR A 47 8.57 -4.22 -8.41
C THR A 47 7.48 -4.51 -9.45
N ARG A 48 7.71 -5.48 -10.34
CA ARG A 48 6.70 -5.98 -11.26
C ARG A 48 5.55 -6.67 -10.51
N ALA A 49 5.87 -7.51 -9.52
CA ALA A 49 4.85 -8.15 -8.68
C ALA A 49 4.01 -7.10 -7.92
N LEU A 50 4.62 -6.00 -7.44
CA LEU A 50 3.91 -4.90 -6.79
C LEU A 50 3.00 -4.13 -7.76
N ALA A 51 3.40 -3.94 -9.02
CA ALA A 51 2.54 -3.32 -10.04
C ALA A 51 1.33 -4.21 -10.36
N LEU A 52 1.53 -5.51 -10.54
CA LEU A 52 0.43 -6.47 -10.73
C LEU A 52 -0.50 -6.56 -9.50
N SER A 53 0.05 -6.49 -8.29
CA SER A 53 -0.73 -6.41 -7.05
C SER A 53 -1.60 -5.15 -7.00
N ALA A 54 -1.08 -4.01 -7.48
CA ALA A 54 -1.85 -2.77 -7.59
C ALA A 54 -3.03 -2.92 -8.56
N ALA A 55 -2.82 -3.51 -9.74
CA ALA A 55 -3.89 -3.83 -10.68
C ALA A 55 -4.95 -4.74 -10.05
N GLY A 56 -4.51 -5.80 -9.36
CA GLY A 56 -5.40 -6.72 -8.63
C GLY A 56 -6.21 -6.02 -7.55
N THR A 57 -5.63 -5.05 -6.83
CA THR A 57 -6.33 -4.26 -5.81
C THR A 57 -7.48 -3.43 -6.41
N PHE A 58 -7.29 -2.82 -7.57
CA PHE A 58 -8.34 -2.09 -8.27
C PHE A 58 -9.47 -3.03 -8.73
N ARG A 59 -9.14 -4.19 -9.30
CA ARG A 59 -10.13 -5.21 -9.73
C ARG A 59 -10.90 -5.77 -8.53
N TYR A 60 -10.21 -6.09 -7.43
CA TYR A 60 -10.87 -6.54 -6.20
C TYR A 60 -11.85 -5.50 -5.68
N THR A 61 -11.43 -4.23 -5.63
CA THR A 61 -12.29 -3.13 -5.17
C THR A 61 -13.50 -2.95 -6.08
N ALA A 62 -13.32 -3.06 -7.39
CA ALA A 62 -14.40 -2.98 -8.36
C ALA A 62 -15.43 -4.11 -8.14
N ALA A 63 -14.98 -5.36 -7.99
CA ALA A 63 -15.83 -6.51 -7.71
C ALA A 63 -16.58 -6.37 -6.38
N ALA A 64 -15.87 -5.92 -5.32
CA ALA A 64 -16.48 -5.67 -4.02
C ALA A 64 -17.57 -4.60 -4.07
N LEU A 65 -17.36 -3.57 -4.91
CA LEU A 65 -18.35 -2.50 -5.09
C LEU A 65 -19.61 -2.98 -5.83
N GLU A 66 -19.47 -3.90 -6.77
CA GLU A 66 -20.61 -4.49 -7.50
C GLU A 66 -21.47 -5.42 -6.63
N THR A 67 -20.88 -6.00 -5.60
CA THR A 67 -21.53 -6.94 -4.67
C THR A 67 -21.83 -6.33 -3.29
N ALA A 68 -21.59 -5.04 -3.13
CA ALA A 68 -21.83 -4.36 -1.85
C ALA A 68 -23.34 -4.31 -1.56
N GLU A 69 -23.71 -4.75 -0.36
CA GLU A 69 -25.08 -4.76 0.13
C GLU A 69 -25.28 -3.68 1.19
N GLU A 70 -26.51 -3.15 1.25
CA GLU A 70 -26.98 -2.25 2.29
C GLU A 70 -27.99 -2.97 3.17
N ALA A 71 -28.01 -2.68 4.47
CA ALA A 71 -28.81 -3.42 5.41
C ALA A 71 -30.19 -2.79 5.63
N ILE A 72 -31.22 -3.63 5.56
CA ILE A 72 -32.55 -3.31 6.10
C ILE A 72 -32.67 -4.01 7.46
N THR A 73 -32.77 -3.20 8.52
CA THR A 73 -32.84 -3.73 9.89
C THR A 73 -34.29 -4.02 10.29
N PRO A 74 -34.55 -4.98 11.23
CA PRO A 74 -35.88 -5.23 11.73
C PRO A 74 -36.53 -3.97 12.32
N SER A 75 -37.72 -3.64 11.85
CA SER A 75 -38.48 -2.50 12.35
C SER A 75 -39.08 -2.79 13.74
N ARG A 76 -39.05 -1.79 14.63
CA ARG A 76 -39.69 -1.85 15.94
C ARG A 76 -41.02 -1.09 15.97
N GLY A 77 -41.62 -0.78 14.82
CA GLY A 77 -42.85 0.00 14.68
C GLY A 77 -43.20 0.20 13.21
N PRO A 78 -44.08 1.15 12.87
CA PRO A 78 -44.50 1.42 11.50
C PRO A 78 -43.42 2.21 10.71
N TYR A 79 -42.16 1.80 10.82
CA TYR A 79 -41.01 2.43 10.17
C TYR A 79 -40.25 1.42 9.31
N LEU A 80 -39.72 1.85 8.18
CA LEU A 80 -38.68 1.15 7.45
C LEU A 80 -37.34 1.74 7.88
N THR A 81 -36.49 0.91 8.48
CA THR A 81 -35.14 1.32 8.89
C THR A 81 -34.12 0.71 7.96
N MET A 82 -33.27 1.53 7.36
CA MET A 82 -32.20 1.07 6.48
C MET A 82 -30.86 1.75 6.87
N SER A 83 -29.77 1.05 6.61
CA SER A 83 -28.41 1.58 6.75
C SER A 83 -27.80 1.68 5.36
N THR A 84 -27.32 2.86 5.00
CA THR A 84 -26.69 3.14 3.71
C THR A 84 -25.28 3.66 3.91
N TYR A 85 -24.38 3.39 2.94
CA TYR A 85 -23.03 3.90 2.93
C TYR A 85 -22.93 5.16 2.07
N GLU A 86 -22.38 6.21 2.64
CA GLU A 86 -22.16 7.48 1.95
C GLU A 86 -20.67 7.84 1.83
N ALA A 87 -20.33 8.56 0.75
CA ALA A 87 -18.97 9.07 0.57
C ALA A 87 -18.63 10.12 1.64
N ILE A 88 -17.44 10.00 2.22
CA ILE A 88 -16.91 10.95 3.22
C ILE A 88 -16.53 12.29 2.58
N GLY A 89 -16.21 12.31 1.29
CA GLY A 89 -15.83 13.49 0.51
C GLY A 89 -14.37 13.44 0.07
N VAL A 90 -13.42 13.88 0.89
CA VAL A 90 -11.99 13.89 0.55
C VAL A 90 -11.22 13.00 1.53
N VAL A 91 -10.44 12.09 0.97
CA VAL A 91 -9.54 11.19 1.72
C VAL A 91 -8.09 11.63 1.52
N GLY A 92 -7.37 11.86 2.60
CA GLY A 92 -5.92 12.03 2.59
C GLY A 92 -5.21 10.69 2.67
N ALA A 93 -4.46 10.31 1.64
CA ALA A 93 -3.67 9.09 1.57
C ALA A 93 -2.18 9.43 1.66
N ILE A 94 -1.49 8.99 2.71
CA ILE A 94 -0.07 9.26 2.94
C ILE A 94 0.66 7.94 2.98
N ASN A 95 1.58 7.72 2.03
CA ASN A 95 2.14 6.41 1.72
C ASN A 95 3.63 6.30 2.06
N PRO A 96 4.11 5.06 2.31
CA PRO A 96 5.49 4.77 2.62
C PRO A 96 6.35 4.66 1.34
N TRP A 97 7.65 4.55 1.55
CA TRP A 97 8.63 4.42 0.48
C TRP A 97 8.92 2.96 0.05
N ASN A 98 8.55 1.96 0.86
CA ASN A 98 8.98 0.57 0.64
C ASN A 98 8.15 -0.20 -0.42
N SER A 99 6.91 0.19 -0.65
CA SER A 99 6.03 -0.44 -1.66
C SER A 99 5.08 0.60 -2.27
N PRO A 100 5.62 1.64 -2.96
CA PRO A 100 4.85 2.82 -3.35
C PRO A 100 3.57 2.47 -4.11
N ILE A 101 3.66 1.84 -5.30
CA ILE A 101 2.49 1.61 -6.15
C ILE A 101 1.42 0.71 -5.51
N ALA A 102 1.83 -0.33 -4.78
CA ALA A 102 0.88 -1.19 -4.08
C ALA A 102 0.16 -0.43 -2.97
N SER A 103 0.89 0.40 -2.20
CA SER A 103 0.32 1.25 -1.16
C SER A 103 -0.60 2.33 -1.72
N ASP A 104 -0.26 2.88 -2.91
CA ASP A 104 -1.09 3.83 -3.62
C ASP A 104 -2.45 3.19 -3.98
N ALA A 105 -2.40 2.01 -4.61
CA ALA A 105 -3.60 1.28 -4.99
C ALA A 105 -4.47 0.90 -3.78
N GLN A 106 -3.86 0.41 -2.69
CA GLN A 106 -4.56 0.01 -1.46
C GLN A 106 -5.35 1.15 -0.80
N LYS A 107 -4.97 2.41 -1.02
CA LYS A 107 -5.70 3.56 -0.48
C LYS A 107 -6.57 4.25 -1.51
N VAL A 108 -6.08 4.37 -2.76
CA VAL A 108 -6.80 5.09 -3.82
C VAL A 108 -8.01 4.29 -4.32
N ALA A 109 -7.84 2.98 -4.57
CA ALA A 109 -8.94 2.17 -5.12
C ALA A 109 -10.18 2.15 -4.20
N PRO A 110 -10.08 1.79 -2.90
CA PRO A 110 -11.25 1.77 -2.04
C PRO A 110 -11.82 3.17 -1.77
N ALA A 111 -10.99 4.21 -1.72
CA ALA A 111 -11.47 5.58 -1.54
C ALA A 111 -12.28 6.05 -2.76
N LEU A 112 -11.78 5.84 -3.98
CA LEU A 112 -12.51 6.11 -5.21
C LEU A 112 -13.77 5.24 -5.31
N GLY A 113 -13.67 3.94 -5.04
CA GLY A 113 -14.81 3.02 -5.03
C GLY A 113 -15.93 3.50 -4.11
N GLY A 114 -15.61 3.99 -2.92
CA GLY A 114 -16.55 4.60 -1.98
C GLY A 114 -17.08 5.98 -2.39
N GLY A 115 -16.79 6.46 -3.61
CA GLY A 115 -17.31 7.74 -4.10
C GLY A 115 -16.54 8.99 -3.65
N ASN A 116 -15.33 8.82 -3.09
CA ASN A 116 -14.52 9.91 -2.56
C ASN A 116 -13.51 10.44 -3.58
N ALA A 117 -13.01 11.66 -3.37
CA ALA A 117 -11.79 12.18 -3.98
C ALA A 117 -10.59 11.89 -3.08
N VAL A 118 -9.39 11.82 -3.66
CA VAL A 118 -8.17 11.42 -2.95
C VAL A 118 -7.05 12.44 -3.13
N LEU A 119 -6.44 12.84 -2.03
CA LEU A 119 -5.16 13.54 -1.99
C LEU A 119 -4.09 12.52 -1.64
N LEU A 120 -3.31 12.09 -2.63
CA LEU A 120 -2.26 11.09 -2.47
C LEU A 120 -0.91 11.78 -2.25
N LYS A 121 -0.30 11.56 -1.10
CA LYS A 121 1.05 11.99 -0.81
C LYS A 121 2.02 10.80 -0.79
N PRO A 122 2.83 10.60 -1.83
CA PRO A 122 3.88 9.59 -1.83
C PRO A 122 4.99 9.95 -0.84
N ALA A 123 5.81 8.97 -0.47
CA ALA A 123 7.04 9.24 0.26
C ALA A 123 7.99 10.13 -0.54
N GLU A 124 8.77 10.97 0.14
CA GLU A 124 9.66 11.91 -0.52
C GLU A 124 10.86 11.24 -1.20
N TRP A 125 11.21 10.03 -0.80
CA TRP A 125 12.31 9.26 -1.39
C TRP A 125 11.89 8.48 -2.65
N THR A 126 10.60 8.20 -2.83
CA THR A 126 10.10 7.32 -3.91
C THR A 126 8.84 7.86 -4.56
N PRO A 127 8.86 9.06 -5.16
CA PRO A 127 7.66 9.69 -5.72
C PRO A 127 7.37 9.32 -7.17
N LEU A 128 8.35 8.81 -7.94
CA LEU A 128 8.23 8.73 -9.40
C LEU A 128 7.15 7.77 -9.86
N VAL A 129 7.10 6.57 -9.26
CA VAL A 129 6.07 5.59 -9.63
C VAL A 129 4.67 6.05 -9.24
N SER A 130 4.52 6.76 -8.10
CA SER A 130 3.22 7.35 -7.70
C SER A 130 2.75 8.44 -8.66
N LEU A 131 3.67 9.23 -9.20
CA LEU A 131 3.36 10.24 -10.24
C LEU A 131 2.95 9.57 -11.56
N ALA A 132 3.63 8.48 -11.96
CA ALA A 132 3.26 7.71 -13.13
C ALA A 132 1.89 7.03 -12.95
N PHE A 133 1.65 6.40 -11.80
CA PHE A 133 0.36 5.85 -11.40
C PHE A 133 -0.76 6.91 -11.49
N GLY A 134 -0.53 8.11 -10.94
CA GLY A 134 -1.50 9.20 -11.01
C GLY A 134 -1.85 9.58 -12.46
N ARG A 135 -0.86 9.59 -13.36
CA ARG A 135 -1.12 9.86 -14.80
C ARG A 135 -1.99 8.79 -15.45
N LEU A 136 -1.78 7.50 -15.12
CA LEU A 136 -2.63 6.43 -15.64
C LEU A 136 -4.08 6.57 -15.14
N VAL A 137 -4.27 6.86 -13.85
CA VAL A 137 -5.61 7.13 -13.29
C VAL A 137 -6.26 8.32 -13.98
N HIS A 138 -5.53 9.43 -14.17
CA HIS A 138 -6.05 10.62 -14.85
C HIS A 138 -6.44 10.35 -16.30
N ARG A 139 -5.68 9.50 -17.01
CA ARG A 139 -6.00 9.08 -18.38
C ARG A 139 -7.36 8.39 -18.43
N VAL A 140 -7.59 7.39 -17.57
CA VAL A 140 -8.88 6.69 -17.51
C VAL A 140 -10.02 7.64 -17.13
N LEU A 141 -9.82 8.50 -16.11
CA LEU A 141 -10.84 9.46 -15.71
C LEU A 141 -11.22 10.42 -16.87
N ALA A 142 -10.24 10.92 -17.61
CA ALA A 142 -10.47 11.80 -18.75
C ALA A 142 -11.20 11.08 -19.90
N GLU A 143 -10.82 9.84 -20.22
CA GLU A 143 -11.47 9.00 -21.23
C GLU A 143 -12.93 8.67 -20.87
N GLU A 144 -13.25 8.59 -19.57
CA GLU A 144 -14.62 8.39 -19.06
C GLU A 144 -15.41 9.71 -18.88
N GLY A 145 -14.83 10.86 -19.26
CA GLY A 145 -15.44 12.18 -19.09
C GLY A 145 -15.59 12.62 -17.64
N LEU A 146 -14.72 12.10 -16.75
CA LEU A 146 -14.74 12.38 -15.31
C LEU A 146 -13.66 13.39 -14.92
N PRO A 147 -13.85 14.15 -13.83
CA PRO A 147 -12.84 15.08 -13.36
C PRO A 147 -11.56 14.39 -12.93
N THR A 148 -10.42 14.74 -13.52
CA THR A 148 -9.11 14.21 -13.10
C THR A 148 -8.74 14.64 -11.68
N ALA A 149 -9.32 15.71 -11.16
CA ALA A 149 -9.18 16.19 -9.79
C ALA A 149 -9.73 15.22 -8.71
N LEU A 150 -10.34 14.09 -9.11
CA LEU A 150 -10.70 13.01 -8.20
C LEU A 150 -9.46 12.36 -7.54
N LEU A 151 -8.32 12.42 -8.19
CA LEU A 151 -7.03 12.04 -7.61
C LEU A 151 -6.04 13.19 -7.79
N ALA A 152 -5.48 13.71 -6.70
CA ALA A 152 -4.35 14.63 -6.75
C ALA A 152 -3.12 13.97 -6.11
N VAL A 153 -2.04 13.81 -6.87
CA VAL A 153 -0.76 13.32 -6.35
C VAL A 153 0.10 14.51 -5.95
N LEU A 154 0.44 14.59 -4.67
CA LEU A 154 1.09 15.75 -4.03
C LEU A 154 2.46 15.35 -3.46
N PRO A 155 3.53 15.34 -4.27
CA PRO A 155 4.87 15.06 -3.77
C PRO A 155 5.37 16.19 -2.86
N GLY A 156 6.26 15.87 -1.94
CA GLY A 156 6.89 16.84 -1.04
C GLY A 156 7.15 16.29 0.36
N LYS A 157 7.76 17.13 1.19
CA LYS A 157 8.17 16.74 2.54
C LYS A 157 6.97 16.42 3.43
N GLY A 158 7.08 15.33 4.19
CA GLY A 158 6.01 14.86 5.09
C GLY A 158 5.54 15.94 6.07
N ARG A 159 6.50 16.70 6.65
CA ARG A 159 6.24 17.80 7.59
C ARG A 159 5.55 19.02 6.97
N VAL A 160 5.51 19.13 5.64
CA VAL A 160 4.85 20.26 4.94
C VAL A 160 3.58 19.77 4.30
N VAL A 161 3.67 18.94 3.24
CA VAL A 161 2.52 18.47 2.49
C VAL A 161 1.66 17.48 3.30
N GLY A 162 2.30 16.56 4.03
CA GLY A 162 1.59 15.61 4.88
C GLY A 162 0.83 16.31 6.01
N ASP A 163 1.45 17.24 6.71
CA ASP A 163 0.80 18.01 7.78
C ASP A 163 -0.35 18.87 7.24
N ALA A 164 -0.16 19.52 6.08
CA ALA A 164 -1.22 20.29 5.42
C ALA A 164 -2.43 19.42 5.07
N ILE A 165 -2.24 18.21 4.55
CA ILE A 165 -3.34 17.26 4.26
C ILE A 165 -4.06 16.88 5.55
N VAL A 166 -3.32 16.49 6.58
CA VAL A 166 -3.88 16.02 7.86
C VAL A 166 -4.72 17.10 8.54
N ARG A 167 -4.26 18.35 8.51
CA ARG A 167 -4.92 19.48 9.17
C ARG A 167 -6.00 20.15 8.33
N HIS A 168 -6.07 19.87 7.03
CA HIS A 168 -7.01 20.55 6.14
C HIS A 168 -8.48 20.26 6.53
N PRO A 169 -9.33 21.28 6.71
CA PRO A 169 -10.69 21.10 7.23
C PRO A 169 -11.60 20.23 6.35
N LEU A 170 -11.38 20.22 5.03
CA LEU A 170 -12.17 19.43 4.08
C LEU A 170 -11.72 17.96 3.94
N VAL A 171 -10.60 17.57 4.56
CA VAL A 171 -10.18 16.15 4.57
C VAL A 171 -10.95 15.44 5.68
N GLY A 172 -11.86 14.55 5.30
CA GLY A 172 -12.78 13.85 6.20
C GLY A 172 -12.24 12.50 6.70
N ARG A 173 -11.16 11.97 6.10
CA ARG A 173 -10.52 10.72 6.53
C ARG A 173 -9.05 10.73 6.16
N ILE A 174 -8.23 10.09 6.99
CA ILE A 174 -6.79 9.95 6.75
C ILE A 174 -6.43 8.46 6.70
N GLY A 175 -5.74 8.05 5.64
CA GLY A 175 -5.06 6.77 5.53
C GLY A 175 -3.55 7.00 5.55
N PHE A 176 -2.86 6.46 6.53
CA PHE A 176 -1.40 6.57 6.67
C PHE A 176 -0.75 5.19 6.74
N THR A 177 0.35 5.02 6.01
CA THR A 177 1.27 3.90 6.21
C THR A 177 2.69 4.43 6.37
N GLY A 178 3.39 4.03 7.43
CA GLY A 178 4.74 4.50 7.70
C GLY A 178 5.22 4.25 9.12
N GLY A 179 6.14 5.09 9.61
CA GLY A 179 6.73 4.93 10.94
C GLY A 179 5.77 5.27 12.09
N THR A 180 5.89 4.52 13.20
CA THR A 180 5.03 4.64 14.38
C THR A 180 5.02 6.05 14.98
N ALA A 181 6.16 6.75 15.02
CA ALA A 181 6.24 8.10 15.55
C ALA A 181 5.37 9.08 14.74
N THR A 182 5.45 9.01 13.41
CA THR A 182 4.62 9.81 12.50
C THR A 182 3.14 9.43 12.63
N GLY A 183 2.83 8.13 12.72
CA GLY A 183 1.45 7.67 12.94
C GLY A 183 0.82 8.25 14.21
N ARG A 184 1.57 8.31 15.30
CA ARG A 184 1.12 8.96 16.54
C ARG A 184 0.85 10.45 16.37
N ALA A 185 1.71 11.16 15.63
CA ALA A 185 1.50 12.58 15.35
C ALA A 185 0.25 12.81 14.50
N ILE A 186 0.04 11.99 13.48
CA ILE A 186 -1.17 12.01 12.63
C ILE A 186 -2.42 11.70 13.45
N ALA A 187 -2.40 10.68 14.31
CA ALA A 187 -3.54 10.34 15.18
C ALA A 187 -3.95 11.52 16.07
N ARG A 188 -2.99 12.22 16.67
CA ARG A 188 -3.25 13.41 17.48
C ARG A 188 -3.91 14.52 16.65
N ALA A 189 -3.35 14.83 15.49
CA ALA A 189 -3.90 15.87 14.63
C ALA A 189 -5.27 15.51 14.02
N ALA A 190 -5.54 14.23 13.77
CA ALA A 190 -6.86 13.74 13.36
C ALA A 190 -7.89 13.85 14.48
N ALA A 191 -7.48 13.61 15.74
CA ALA A 191 -8.33 13.76 16.91
C ALA A 191 -8.81 15.22 17.10
N ASP A 192 -7.95 16.21 16.84
CA ASP A 192 -8.33 17.64 16.90
C ASP A 192 -9.50 17.98 15.96
N LYS A 193 -9.66 17.21 14.88
CA LYS A 193 -10.73 17.38 13.88
C LYS A 193 -11.87 16.39 14.03
N LEU A 194 -11.76 15.39 14.91
CA LEU A 194 -12.68 14.27 15.07
C LEU A 194 -12.88 13.46 13.77
N VAL A 195 -11.84 13.34 12.95
CA VAL A 195 -11.88 12.55 11.71
C VAL A 195 -11.19 11.19 11.90
N PRO A 196 -11.70 10.10 11.28
CA PRO A 196 -11.09 8.80 11.39
C PRO A 196 -9.73 8.74 10.70
N ALA A 197 -8.76 8.08 11.35
CA ALA A 197 -7.44 7.79 10.79
C ALA A 197 -7.19 6.28 10.81
N SER A 198 -6.89 5.70 9.63
CA SER A 198 -6.37 4.34 9.52
C SER A 198 -4.85 4.40 9.49
N LEU A 199 -4.21 3.66 10.40
CA LEU A 199 -2.76 3.70 10.59
C LEU A 199 -2.18 2.31 10.38
N GLU A 200 -1.41 2.14 9.30
CA GLU A 200 -0.59 0.97 9.03
C GLU A 200 0.85 1.29 9.40
N LEU A 201 1.40 0.57 10.37
CA LEU A 201 2.66 0.93 11.03
C LEU A 201 3.67 -0.20 10.93
N GLY A 202 4.92 0.09 11.32
CA GLY A 202 5.98 -0.90 11.37
C GLY A 202 5.76 -1.95 12.45
N GLY A 203 6.40 -3.08 12.25
CA GLY A 203 6.35 -4.21 13.17
C GLY A 203 7.70 -4.88 13.36
N LYS A 204 7.72 -5.89 14.26
CA LYS A 204 8.81 -6.83 14.48
C LYS A 204 8.17 -8.22 14.62
N SER A 205 7.71 -8.76 13.47
CA SER A 205 6.95 -10.00 13.42
C SER A 205 7.78 -11.19 13.90
N PRO A 206 7.22 -12.10 14.73
CA PRO A 206 7.87 -13.35 15.07
C PRO A 206 7.70 -14.39 13.95
N THR A 207 8.75 -15.16 13.70
CA THR A 207 8.70 -16.40 12.94
C THR A 207 9.01 -17.53 13.89
N ILE A 208 8.18 -18.56 13.95
CA ILE A 208 8.29 -19.66 14.93
C ILE A 208 8.50 -20.97 14.17
N VAL A 209 9.62 -21.65 14.42
CA VAL A 209 9.95 -22.98 13.89
C VAL A 209 9.79 -23.99 15.01
N ARG A 210 8.80 -24.88 14.87
CA ARG A 210 8.49 -25.93 15.84
C ARG A 210 9.31 -27.17 15.57
N GLU A 211 9.33 -28.12 16.52
CA GLU A 211 10.09 -29.37 16.46
C GLU A 211 9.67 -30.30 15.30
N ASP A 212 8.40 -30.19 14.86
CA ASP A 212 7.79 -30.98 13.80
C ASP A 212 7.78 -30.26 12.43
N ALA A 213 8.50 -29.14 12.29
CA ALA A 213 8.56 -28.38 11.06
C ALA A 213 9.38 -29.12 9.97
N ASP A 214 8.90 -29.05 8.73
CA ASP A 214 9.72 -29.38 7.56
C ASP A 214 10.84 -28.34 7.44
N LEU A 215 12.08 -28.78 7.60
CA LEU A 215 13.23 -27.87 7.70
C LEU A 215 13.50 -27.11 6.39
N GLU A 216 13.32 -27.76 5.24
CA GLU A 216 13.55 -27.10 3.95
C GLU A 216 12.53 -25.98 3.70
N GLN A 217 11.25 -26.26 3.95
CA GLN A 217 10.21 -25.25 3.82
C GLN A 217 10.35 -24.15 4.88
N ALA A 218 10.74 -24.50 6.10
CA ALA A 218 10.95 -23.53 7.17
C ALA A 218 12.13 -22.59 6.87
N LEU A 219 13.25 -23.10 6.36
CA LEU A 219 14.40 -22.30 5.92
C LEU A 219 14.03 -21.37 4.79
N ALA A 220 13.37 -21.88 3.74
CA ALA A 220 12.90 -21.07 2.63
C ALA A 220 11.93 -19.96 3.11
N GLY A 221 10.98 -20.31 3.98
CA GLY A 221 10.02 -19.36 4.55
C GLY A 221 10.67 -18.29 5.43
N VAL A 222 11.63 -18.63 6.25
CA VAL A 222 12.41 -17.70 7.11
C VAL A 222 13.21 -16.74 6.21
N MET A 223 13.92 -17.27 5.22
CA MET A 223 14.72 -16.45 4.30
C MET A 223 13.84 -15.48 3.51
N TYR A 224 12.75 -15.97 2.93
CA TYR A 224 11.80 -15.11 2.22
C TYR A 224 11.18 -14.05 3.15
N GLY A 225 10.78 -14.46 4.36
CA GLY A 225 10.12 -13.59 5.33
C GLY A 225 10.95 -12.42 5.82
N ILE A 226 12.28 -12.51 5.77
CA ILE A 226 13.18 -11.43 6.23
C ILE A 226 13.96 -10.78 5.08
N PHE A 227 14.43 -11.50 4.07
CA PHE A 227 15.29 -10.94 3.02
C PHE A 227 14.52 -10.40 1.82
N SER A 228 13.25 -10.79 1.60
CA SER A 228 12.41 -10.14 0.60
C SER A 228 12.35 -8.63 0.85
N SER A 229 12.36 -7.85 -0.23
CA SER A 229 12.42 -6.38 -0.14
C SER A 229 13.64 -5.85 0.64
N SER A 230 14.71 -6.64 0.72
CA SER A 230 15.92 -6.32 1.51
C SER A 230 15.61 -6.05 2.99
N GLY A 231 14.64 -6.78 3.56
CA GLY A 231 14.16 -6.60 4.93
C GLY A 231 13.31 -5.35 5.16
N GLN A 232 13.06 -4.55 4.12
CA GLN A 232 12.35 -3.27 4.22
C GLN A 232 10.82 -3.46 4.18
N SER A 233 10.30 -4.36 5.03
CA SER A 233 8.88 -4.68 5.11
C SER A 233 8.34 -4.53 6.52
N CYS A 234 7.14 -3.97 6.66
CA CYS A 234 6.46 -3.83 7.95
C CYS A 234 6.12 -5.18 8.59
N ILE A 235 5.99 -6.24 7.78
CA ILE A 235 5.67 -7.61 8.21
C ILE A 235 6.90 -8.52 8.26
N ALA A 236 8.12 -8.00 8.04
CA ALA A 236 9.33 -8.80 8.02
C ALA A 236 9.49 -9.65 9.31
N GLY A 237 9.80 -10.94 9.13
CA GLY A 237 10.01 -11.91 10.20
C GLY A 237 11.32 -11.68 10.94
N SER A 238 11.47 -10.52 11.58
CA SER A 238 12.71 -10.02 12.18
C SER A 238 13.08 -10.66 13.52
N ARG A 239 12.20 -11.52 14.07
CA ARG A 239 12.46 -12.29 15.29
C ARG A 239 12.22 -13.76 15.01
N LEU A 240 13.28 -14.55 15.00
CA LEU A 240 13.23 -15.97 14.74
C LEU A 240 13.30 -16.76 16.06
N PHE A 241 12.28 -17.58 16.32
CA PHE A 241 12.20 -18.50 17.44
C PHE A 241 12.27 -19.92 16.91
N VAL A 242 13.32 -20.65 17.26
CA VAL A 242 13.54 -22.04 16.84
C VAL A 242 13.42 -22.97 18.05
N HIS A 243 12.67 -24.07 17.89
CA HIS A 243 12.62 -25.09 18.95
C HIS A 243 14.02 -25.58 19.30
N ARG A 244 14.29 -25.79 20.58
CA ARG A 244 15.65 -26.09 21.10
C ARG A 244 16.30 -27.29 20.41
N SER A 245 15.53 -28.32 20.10
CA SER A 245 16.06 -29.54 19.44
C SER A 245 16.57 -29.30 18.03
N LEU A 246 16.12 -28.26 17.36
CA LEU A 246 16.47 -27.90 15.98
C LEU A 246 17.44 -26.72 15.91
N TYR A 247 17.71 -26.05 17.02
CA TYR A 247 18.35 -24.72 17.02
C TYR A 247 19.70 -24.73 16.31
N ASP A 248 20.63 -25.61 16.71
CA ASP A 248 21.98 -25.59 16.18
C ASP A 248 22.03 -25.97 14.70
N SER A 249 21.29 -27.02 14.29
CA SER A 249 21.24 -27.47 12.90
C SER A 249 20.53 -26.43 12.00
N PHE A 250 19.41 -25.90 12.45
CA PHE A 250 18.63 -24.92 11.68
C PHE A 250 19.40 -23.61 11.51
N VAL A 251 19.98 -23.07 12.57
CA VAL A 251 20.75 -21.82 12.51
C VAL A 251 22.02 -21.98 11.69
N GLY A 252 22.71 -23.12 11.81
CA GLY A 252 23.88 -23.45 10.99
C GLY A 252 23.53 -23.44 9.49
N GLU A 253 22.50 -24.16 9.10
CA GLU A 253 22.03 -24.22 7.70
C GLU A 253 21.54 -22.86 7.20
N LEU A 254 20.80 -22.12 8.02
CA LEU A 254 20.34 -20.76 7.68
C LEU A 254 21.52 -19.84 7.39
N VAL A 255 22.58 -19.86 8.20
CA VAL A 255 23.76 -19.02 8.00
C VAL A 255 24.46 -19.34 6.68
N GLU A 256 24.63 -20.63 6.35
CA GLU A 256 25.24 -21.01 5.07
C GLU A 256 24.40 -20.50 3.87
N ARG A 257 23.08 -20.71 3.89
CA ARG A 257 22.19 -20.21 2.82
C ARG A 257 22.20 -18.68 2.70
N VAL A 258 22.27 -17.96 3.83
CA VAL A 258 22.37 -16.49 3.82
C VAL A 258 23.67 -16.00 3.18
N ARG A 259 24.78 -16.73 3.37
CA ARG A 259 26.07 -16.41 2.74
C ARG A 259 26.06 -16.54 1.22
N GLU A 260 25.18 -17.38 0.67
CA GLU A 260 25.03 -17.59 -0.76
C GLU A 260 24.15 -16.53 -1.43
N LEU A 261 23.47 -15.66 -0.66
CA LEU A 261 22.60 -14.62 -1.22
C LEU A 261 23.40 -13.61 -2.04
N ARG A 262 22.97 -13.44 -3.29
CA ARG A 262 23.60 -12.47 -4.20
C ARG A 262 23.03 -11.08 -3.94
N VAL A 263 23.89 -10.20 -3.42
CA VAL A 263 23.59 -8.79 -3.21
C VAL A 263 24.06 -8.00 -4.42
N GLY A 264 23.19 -7.16 -4.99
CA GLY A 264 23.54 -6.40 -6.21
C GLY A 264 22.46 -5.39 -6.61
N PRO A 265 22.65 -4.69 -7.75
CA PRO A 265 21.66 -3.75 -8.28
C PRO A 265 20.33 -4.44 -8.57
N GLY A 266 19.20 -3.79 -8.29
CA GLY A 266 17.86 -4.35 -8.54
C GLY A 266 17.54 -4.59 -10.02
N THR A 267 18.31 -3.99 -10.92
CA THR A 267 18.21 -4.20 -12.39
C THR A 267 18.95 -5.44 -12.89
N ASP A 268 19.82 -6.05 -12.06
CA ASP A 268 20.51 -7.29 -12.40
C ASP A 268 19.59 -8.49 -12.11
N PRO A 269 19.30 -9.34 -13.12
CA PRO A 269 18.46 -10.53 -12.93
C PRO A 269 19.02 -11.54 -11.91
N GLY A 270 20.32 -11.50 -11.66
CA GLY A 270 20.98 -12.34 -10.65
C GLY A 270 20.82 -11.86 -9.23
N THR A 271 20.38 -10.65 -8.97
CA THR A 271 20.25 -10.07 -7.64
C THR A 271 19.09 -10.68 -6.86
N GLN A 272 19.36 -11.12 -5.64
CA GLN A 272 18.38 -11.64 -4.69
C GLN A 272 18.09 -10.65 -3.55
N VAL A 273 19.09 -9.86 -3.16
CA VAL A 273 18.97 -8.80 -2.14
C VAL A 273 19.45 -7.49 -2.78
N ALA A 274 18.55 -6.55 -2.91
CA ALA A 274 18.81 -5.25 -3.53
C ALA A 274 19.29 -4.22 -2.50
N PRO A 275 19.79 -3.04 -2.94
CA PRO A 275 20.22 -1.97 -2.03
C PRO A 275 19.07 -1.46 -1.16
N LEU A 276 19.40 -0.87 -0.02
CA LEU A 276 18.45 -0.10 0.79
C LEU A 276 18.07 1.20 0.06
N VAL A 277 16.84 1.65 0.28
CA VAL A 277 16.22 2.78 -0.43
C VAL A 277 17.01 4.09 -0.36
N HIS A 278 17.70 4.36 0.75
CA HIS A 278 18.38 5.65 0.99
C HIS A 278 19.49 5.51 2.02
N HIS A 279 20.56 6.32 1.89
CA HIS A 279 21.68 6.31 2.82
C HIS A 279 21.27 6.55 4.28
N ALA A 280 20.33 7.49 4.52
CA ALA A 280 19.85 7.73 5.87
C ALA A 280 19.12 6.51 6.48
N HIS A 281 18.49 5.66 5.66
CA HIS A 281 17.91 4.42 6.15
C HIS A 281 18.99 3.40 6.46
N ARG A 282 20.00 3.27 5.60
CA ARG A 282 21.19 2.44 5.88
C ARG A 282 21.83 2.81 7.21
N ASP A 283 22.11 4.10 7.43
CA ASP A 283 22.77 4.59 8.63
C ASP A 283 21.92 4.39 9.90
N ALA A 284 20.60 4.33 9.76
CA ALA A 284 19.69 4.03 10.88
C ALA A 284 19.61 2.52 11.21
N VAL A 285 20.01 1.65 10.27
CA VAL A 285 20.03 0.17 10.46
C VAL A 285 21.38 -0.30 10.95
N ALA A 286 22.48 0.34 10.53
CA ALA A 286 23.87 0.04 10.95
C ALA A 286 24.11 0.47 12.40
#